data_3c0500aae6a2c153c263605d22827d89
#
_entry.id   3c0500aae6a2c153c263605d22827d89
#
_cell.length_a   1.000
_cell.length_b   1.000
_cell.length_c   1.000
_cell.angle_alpha   90.00
_cell.angle_beta   90.00
_cell.angle_gamma   90.00
#
_symmetry.space_group_name_H-M   'P 1'
#
loop_
_entity.id
_entity.type
_entity.pdbx_description
1 polymer ?
#
loop_
_entity_poly.entity_id
_entity_poly.type
_entity_poly.pdbx_seq_one_letter_code
_entity_poly.pdbx_strand_id
1 'polypeptide(L)'
;MRLLDGKLDLCVMEVPGHTETHIAYRGEGVLFPGDTLFSAGCGRLLGGTAAQLHASLNRLAALPEQTRVYPTHEYTLANLAFARAVEPTNGTRDAWQATVESARAAGLPSLPTTIALERAINPFLRVDEPAIVAALATRSTDALASPLARFTALRAWKDVFRLPSA
;
A
#
# COMPACT_ATOMS: atom_id res chain seq x y z
N MET A 1 -11.45 9.69 -19.43
CA MET A 1 -12.75 10.10 -18.81
C MET A 1 -12.62 11.55 -18.38
N ARG A 2 -13.55 12.42 -18.73
CA ARG A 2 -13.56 13.83 -18.32
C ARG A 2 -14.62 14.04 -17.25
N LEU A 3 -14.24 14.68 -16.17
CA LEU A 3 -15.11 14.99 -15.04
C LEU A 3 -15.09 16.50 -14.74
N LEU A 4 -16.06 16.98 -13.95
CA LEU A 4 -16.14 18.36 -13.50
C LEU A 4 -16.07 19.37 -14.66
N ASP A 5 -16.94 19.18 -15.68
CA ASP A 5 -17.03 20.02 -16.88
C ASP A 5 -15.69 20.14 -17.64
N GLY A 6 -14.95 19.04 -17.71
CA GLY A 6 -13.66 18.98 -18.39
C GLY A 6 -12.47 19.49 -17.58
N LYS A 7 -12.65 19.81 -16.29
CA LYS A 7 -11.56 20.27 -15.41
C LYS A 7 -10.68 19.15 -14.87
N LEU A 8 -11.08 17.89 -15.02
CA LEU A 8 -10.31 16.71 -14.58
C LEU A 8 -10.34 15.64 -15.67
N ASP A 9 -9.18 15.39 -16.27
CA ASP A 9 -8.97 14.31 -17.23
C ASP A 9 -8.35 13.10 -16.51
N LEU A 10 -9.07 11.96 -16.49
CA LEU A 10 -8.62 10.71 -15.89
C LEU A 10 -8.41 9.64 -16.97
N CYS A 11 -7.25 8.97 -16.86
CA CYS A 11 -6.94 7.75 -17.60
C CYS A 11 -7.24 6.52 -16.73
N VAL A 12 -7.80 5.48 -17.33
CA VAL A 12 -7.97 4.17 -16.69
C VAL A 12 -6.66 3.41 -16.76
N MET A 13 -6.29 2.76 -15.64
CA MET A 13 -5.18 1.82 -15.56
C MET A 13 -5.75 0.48 -15.07
N GLU A 14 -5.47 -0.60 -15.80
CA GLU A 14 -5.70 -1.94 -15.28
C GLU A 14 -4.71 -2.24 -14.17
N VAL A 15 -5.19 -2.64 -13.01
CA VAL A 15 -4.40 -2.96 -11.82
C VAL A 15 -4.90 -4.28 -11.20
N PRO A 16 -4.84 -5.39 -11.97
CA PRO A 16 -5.30 -6.69 -11.47
C PRO A 16 -4.55 -7.13 -10.23
N GLY A 17 -5.20 -7.95 -9.40
CA GLY A 17 -4.60 -8.52 -8.20
C GLY A 17 -5.55 -8.55 -7.01
N HIS A 18 -6.18 -7.44 -6.63
CA HIS A 18 -7.29 -7.48 -5.68
C HIS A 18 -8.45 -8.30 -6.27
N THR A 19 -8.89 -7.94 -7.47
CA THR A 19 -9.69 -8.79 -8.35
C THR A 19 -8.97 -8.97 -9.69
N GLU A 20 -9.40 -9.89 -10.54
CA GLU A 20 -8.78 -10.16 -11.85
C GLU A 20 -8.85 -8.96 -12.80
N THR A 21 -9.89 -8.14 -12.68
CA THR A 21 -10.19 -7.02 -13.59
C THR A 21 -10.19 -5.67 -12.89
N HIS A 22 -9.45 -5.54 -11.77
CA HIS A 22 -9.44 -4.30 -11.00
C HIS A 22 -8.81 -3.16 -11.80
N ILE A 23 -9.35 -1.94 -11.63
CA ILE A 23 -8.89 -0.74 -12.30
C ILE A 23 -8.58 0.37 -11.30
N ALA A 24 -7.70 1.28 -11.71
CA ALA A 24 -7.42 2.54 -11.06
C ALA A 24 -7.68 3.70 -12.05
N TYR A 25 -7.91 4.89 -11.51
CA TYR A 25 -7.98 6.13 -12.29
C TYR A 25 -6.83 7.04 -11.92
N ARG A 26 -6.13 7.59 -12.92
CA ARG A 26 -5.04 8.56 -12.70
C ARG A 26 -5.17 9.77 -13.59
N GLY A 27 -4.73 10.93 -13.13
CA GLY A 27 -4.65 12.16 -13.93
C GLY A 27 -4.23 13.35 -13.06
N GLU A 28 -3.53 14.33 -13.67
CA GLU A 28 -3.23 15.64 -13.07
C GLU A 28 -2.72 15.59 -11.61
N GLY A 29 -1.78 14.68 -11.33
CA GLY A 29 -1.20 14.53 -9.99
C GLY A 29 -2.10 13.83 -8.97
N VAL A 30 -3.16 13.14 -9.41
CA VAL A 30 -4.04 12.34 -8.56
C VAL A 30 -4.10 10.88 -9.00
N LEU A 31 -4.29 9.99 -8.05
CA LEU A 31 -4.50 8.56 -8.24
C LEU A 31 -5.66 8.09 -7.34
N PHE A 32 -6.60 7.39 -7.95
CA PHE A 32 -7.67 6.64 -7.26
C PHE A 32 -7.42 5.14 -7.50
N PRO A 33 -6.67 4.47 -6.62
CA PRO A 33 -6.20 3.10 -6.86
C PRO A 33 -7.24 2.02 -6.60
N GLY A 34 -8.46 2.38 -6.21
CA GLY A 34 -9.43 1.43 -5.68
C GLY A 34 -8.85 0.67 -4.48
N ASP A 35 -9.03 -0.65 -4.50
CA ASP A 35 -8.51 -1.56 -3.46
C ASP A 35 -7.14 -2.16 -3.81
N THR A 36 -6.36 -1.52 -4.68
CA THR A 36 -5.01 -1.99 -5.01
C THR A 36 -3.97 -1.47 -4.02
N LEU A 37 -3.92 -0.14 -3.79
CA LEU A 37 -2.95 0.52 -2.92
C LEU A 37 -3.69 1.27 -1.81
N PHE A 38 -3.29 1.05 -0.55
CA PHE A 38 -3.73 1.78 0.63
C PHE A 38 -2.54 2.46 1.30
N SER A 39 -2.79 3.46 2.16
CA SER A 39 -1.72 4.01 2.97
C SER A 39 -1.10 2.94 3.85
N ALA A 40 0.23 2.76 3.72
CA ALA A 40 1.05 1.72 4.35
C ALA A 40 0.57 0.27 4.09
N GLY A 41 -0.18 0.02 3.00
CA GLY A 41 -0.76 -1.30 2.75
C GLY A 41 -1.22 -1.53 1.32
N CYS A 42 -1.82 -2.69 1.09
CA CYS A 42 -2.44 -3.07 -0.18
C CYS A 42 -3.68 -3.96 0.02
N GLY A 43 -4.44 -4.14 -1.03
CA GLY A 43 -5.63 -4.99 -1.05
C GLY A 43 -5.36 -6.46 -0.76
N ARG A 44 -6.43 -7.17 -0.39
CA ARG A 44 -6.43 -8.64 -0.32
C ARG A 44 -6.55 -9.23 -1.72
N LEU A 45 -6.24 -10.51 -1.85
CA LEU A 45 -6.47 -11.27 -3.07
C LEU A 45 -7.91 -11.84 -3.05
N LEU A 46 -8.79 -11.27 -3.87
CA LEU A 46 -10.19 -11.70 -4.04
C LEU A 46 -10.42 -12.12 -5.50
N GLY A 47 -9.75 -13.20 -5.92
CA GLY A 47 -9.81 -13.71 -7.29
C GLY A 47 -8.56 -13.42 -8.13
N GLY A 48 -7.82 -12.36 -7.85
CA GLY A 48 -6.52 -12.12 -8.47
C GLY A 48 -5.38 -12.88 -7.79
N THR A 49 -4.16 -12.74 -8.32
CA THR A 49 -2.96 -13.41 -7.82
C THR A 49 -1.98 -12.43 -7.18
N ALA A 50 -1.07 -12.95 -6.32
CA ALA A 50 0.01 -12.16 -5.73
C ALA A 50 0.94 -11.55 -6.80
N ALA A 51 1.20 -12.28 -7.89
CA ALA A 51 2.00 -11.78 -9.01
C ALA A 51 1.34 -10.57 -9.70
N GLN A 52 0.04 -10.65 -9.95
CA GLN A 52 -0.72 -9.53 -10.52
C GLN A 52 -0.72 -8.32 -9.59
N LEU A 53 -1.01 -8.50 -8.29
CA LEU A 53 -1.05 -7.40 -7.33
C LEU A 53 0.33 -6.74 -7.17
N HIS A 54 1.40 -7.55 -7.08
CA HIS A 54 2.78 -7.04 -7.00
C HIS A 54 3.15 -6.22 -8.24
N ALA A 55 2.86 -6.73 -9.45
CA ALA A 55 3.09 -6.00 -10.69
C ALA A 55 2.27 -4.70 -10.77
N SER A 56 1.01 -4.72 -10.35
CA SER A 56 0.15 -3.54 -10.30
C SER A 56 0.70 -2.49 -9.33
N LEU A 57 1.10 -2.89 -8.13
CA LEU A 57 1.70 -1.99 -7.13
C LEU A 57 3.00 -1.36 -7.63
N ASN A 58 3.88 -2.11 -8.28
CA ASN A 58 5.11 -1.58 -8.87
C ASN A 58 4.82 -0.53 -9.95
N ARG A 59 3.78 -0.73 -10.78
CA ARG A 59 3.35 0.26 -11.77
C ARG A 59 2.80 1.53 -11.11
N LEU A 60 2.04 1.41 -10.02
CA LEU A 60 1.55 2.56 -9.26
C LEU A 60 2.69 3.30 -8.56
N ALA A 61 3.64 2.57 -7.97
CA ALA A 61 4.83 3.14 -7.32
C ALA A 61 5.77 3.88 -8.28
N ALA A 62 5.70 3.60 -9.59
CA ALA A 62 6.45 4.29 -10.64
C ALA A 62 5.83 5.64 -11.06
N LEU A 63 4.66 6.01 -10.56
CA LEU A 63 4.06 7.31 -10.81
C LEU A 63 4.89 8.44 -10.15
N PRO A 64 4.74 9.70 -10.60
CA PRO A 64 5.44 10.83 -10.01
C PRO A 64 5.25 10.89 -8.48
N GLU A 65 6.31 11.19 -7.75
CA GLU A 65 6.36 11.18 -6.29
C GLU A 65 5.29 12.04 -5.62
N GLN A 66 4.94 13.16 -6.24
CA GLN A 66 3.94 14.12 -5.74
C GLN A 66 2.50 13.69 -6.04
N THR A 67 2.29 12.56 -6.72
CA THR A 67 0.93 12.06 -7.01
C THR A 67 0.21 11.77 -5.69
N ARG A 68 -0.91 12.45 -5.48
CA ARG A 68 -1.80 12.23 -4.32
C ARG A 68 -2.63 10.97 -4.54
N VAL A 69 -2.67 10.11 -3.54
CA VAL A 69 -3.32 8.80 -3.59
C VAL A 69 -4.55 8.81 -2.73
N TYR A 70 -5.70 8.55 -3.34
CA TYR A 70 -7.02 8.52 -2.72
C TYR A 70 -7.60 7.09 -2.76
N PRO A 71 -7.21 6.21 -1.83
CA PRO A 71 -7.76 4.85 -1.76
C PRO A 71 -9.21 4.85 -1.29
N THR A 72 -9.88 3.73 -1.52
CA THR A 72 -11.31 3.54 -1.18
C THR A 72 -11.60 3.47 0.32
N HIS A 73 -10.61 3.07 1.14
CA HIS A 73 -10.81 2.77 2.55
C HIS A 73 -9.77 3.43 3.45
N GLU A 74 -10.21 3.83 4.65
CA GLU A 74 -9.41 4.40 5.73
C GLU A 74 -8.81 3.28 6.61
N TYR A 75 -7.88 2.49 6.05
CA TYR A 75 -7.21 1.39 6.77
C TYR A 75 -5.86 1.78 7.36
N THR A 76 -5.51 3.05 7.34
CA THR A 76 -4.17 3.57 7.60
C THR A 76 -3.60 3.10 8.94
N LEU A 77 -4.33 3.25 10.06
CA LEU A 77 -3.84 2.84 11.39
C LEU A 77 -3.55 1.34 11.47
N ALA A 78 -4.45 0.50 10.94
CA ALA A 78 -4.27 -0.95 10.94
C ALA A 78 -3.11 -1.40 10.04
N ASN A 79 -2.87 -0.67 8.94
CA ASN A 79 -1.76 -0.93 8.04
C ASN A 79 -0.43 -0.48 8.66
N LEU A 80 -0.39 0.68 9.32
CA LEU A 80 0.81 1.17 10.03
C LEU A 80 1.24 0.22 11.16
N ALA A 81 0.28 -0.35 11.89
CA ALA A 81 0.58 -1.35 12.91
C ALA A 81 1.25 -2.61 12.32
N PHE A 82 0.77 -3.07 11.15
CA PHE A 82 1.42 -4.16 10.42
C PHE A 82 2.80 -3.75 9.90
N ALA A 83 2.91 -2.57 9.28
CA ALA A 83 4.18 -2.06 8.77
C ALA A 83 5.24 -1.98 9.88
N ARG A 84 4.85 -1.60 11.11
CA ARG A 84 5.73 -1.60 12.29
C ARG A 84 6.15 -3.02 12.69
N ALA A 85 5.26 -3.99 12.62
CA ALA A 85 5.60 -5.38 12.93
C ALA A 85 6.59 -5.99 11.91
N VAL A 86 6.50 -5.56 10.65
CA VAL A 86 7.39 -6.01 9.57
C VAL A 86 8.75 -5.30 9.61
N GLU A 87 8.75 -3.99 9.82
CA GLU A 87 9.93 -3.13 9.85
C GLU A 87 9.91 -2.30 11.14
N PRO A 88 10.45 -2.78 12.27
CA PRO A 88 10.33 -2.10 13.55
C PRO A 88 10.89 -0.67 13.57
N THR A 89 11.94 -0.40 12.78
CA THR A 89 12.63 0.89 12.74
C THR A 89 12.44 1.57 11.40
N ASN A 90 11.53 2.56 11.32
CA ASN A 90 11.32 3.42 10.16
C ASN A 90 10.78 4.78 10.63
N GLY A 91 11.67 5.78 10.72
CA GLY A 91 11.33 7.10 11.24
C GLY A 91 10.26 7.83 10.42
N THR A 92 10.23 7.65 9.09
CA THR A 92 9.20 8.25 8.24
C THR A 92 7.82 7.68 8.52
N ARG A 93 7.72 6.34 8.67
CA ARG A 93 6.48 5.69 9.06
C ARG A 93 6.00 6.16 10.45
N ASP A 94 6.93 6.30 11.41
CA ASP A 94 6.58 6.70 12.78
C ASP A 94 6.09 8.14 12.84
N ALA A 95 6.69 9.05 12.09
CA ALA A 95 6.22 10.43 11.94
C ALA A 95 4.82 10.47 11.27
N TRP A 96 4.61 9.66 10.23
CA TRP A 96 3.30 9.54 9.59
C TRP A 96 2.26 8.97 10.55
N GLN A 97 2.59 7.96 11.32
CA GLN A 97 1.67 7.40 12.32
C GLN A 97 1.21 8.45 13.32
N ALA A 98 2.10 9.26 13.87
CA ALA A 98 1.72 10.33 14.80
C ALA A 98 0.76 11.34 14.15
N THR A 99 1.00 11.69 12.87
CA THR A 99 0.10 12.56 12.10
C THR A 99 -1.29 11.94 11.93
N VAL A 100 -1.34 10.66 11.56
CA VAL A 100 -2.59 9.91 11.38
C VAL A 100 -3.37 9.79 12.70
N GLU A 101 -2.69 9.43 13.80
CA GLU A 101 -3.31 9.33 15.12
C GLU A 101 -3.93 10.64 15.55
N SER A 102 -3.23 11.76 15.37
CA SER A 102 -3.76 13.10 15.66
C SER A 102 -4.97 13.45 14.79
N ALA A 103 -4.89 13.20 13.49
CA ALA A 103 -6.01 13.46 12.57
C ALA A 103 -7.24 12.62 12.95
N ARG A 104 -7.05 11.32 13.20
CA ARG A 104 -8.15 10.41 13.55
C ARG A 104 -8.77 10.73 14.92
N ALA A 105 -7.98 11.17 15.89
CA ALA A 105 -8.47 11.64 17.18
C ALA A 105 -9.34 12.91 17.04
N ALA A 106 -9.04 13.77 16.06
CA ALA A 106 -9.83 14.94 15.71
C ALA A 106 -11.03 14.64 14.78
N GLY A 107 -11.29 13.36 14.43
CA GLY A 107 -12.35 12.97 13.49
C GLY A 107 -12.04 13.31 12.03
N LEU A 108 -10.81 13.68 11.70
CA LEU A 108 -10.38 14.05 10.35
C LEU A 108 -9.85 12.81 9.59
N PRO A 109 -9.96 12.75 8.25
CA PRO A 109 -9.35 11.69 7.45
C PRO A 109 -7.82 11.78 7.48
N SER A 110 -7.15 10.61 7.35
CA SER A 110 -5.69 10.55 7.17
C SER A 110 -5.26 10.55 5.69
N LEU A 111 -6.21 10.57 4.80
CA LEU A 111 -6.01 10.56 3.35
C LEU A 111 -6.26 11.96 2.76
N PRO A 112 -5.65 12.30 1.62
CA PRO A 112 -4.80 11.46 0.76
C PRO A 112 -3.37 11.28 1.30
N THR A 113 -2.73 10.19 0.87
CA THR A 113 -1.28 9.99 0.96
C THR A 113 -0.60 10.42 -0.35
N THR A 114 0.71 10.18 -0.52
CA THR A 114 1.45 10.41 -1.77
C THR A 114 2.28 9.20 -2.16
N ILE A 115 2.63 9.09 -3.44
CA ILE A 115 3.53 8.01 -3.92
C ILE A 115 4.89 8.08 -3.21
N ALA A 116 5.44 9.27 -2.99
CA ALA A 116 6.68 9.42 -2.23
C ALA A 116 6.58 8.83 -0.83
N LEU A 117 5.50 9.15 -0.11
CA LEU A 117 5.29 8.64 1.25
C LEU A 117 5.09 7.13 1.23
N GLU A 118 4.27 6.59 0.33
CA GLU A 118 4.05 5.15 0.23
C GLU A 118 5.35 4.39 -0.09
N ARG A 119 6.20 4.91 -0.97
CA ARG A 119 7.53 4.33 -1.22
C ARG A 119 8.43 4.34 0.01
N ALA A 120 8.24 5.26 0.94
CA ALA A 120 9.04 5.36 2.16
C ALA A 120 8.52 4.47 3.30
N ILE A 121 7.21 4.18 3.36
CA ILE A 121 6.58 3.54 4.54
C ILE A 121 5.88 2.22 4.25
N ASN A 122 5.46 1.97 3.00
CA ASN A 122 4.61 0.82 2.66
C ASN A 122 5.44 -0.44 2.46
N PRO A 123 5.33 -1.47 3.30
CA PRO A 123 6.16 -2.67 3.19
C PRO A 123 5.93 -3.45 1.89
N PHE A 124 4.77 -3.32 1.26
CA PHE A 124 4.46 -3.99 0.01
C PHE A 124 5.12 -3.35 -1.22
N LEU A 125 5.57 -2.09 -1.10
CA LEU A 125 6.39 -1.40 -2.12
C LEU A 125 7.90 -1.51 -1.83
N ARG A 126 8.27 -2.10 -0.70
CA ARG A 126 9.63 -2.12 -0.14
C ARG A 126 10.10 -3.52 0.22
N VAL A 127 9.61 -4.53 -0.50
CA VAL A 127 9.87 -5.95 -0.20
C VAL A 127 11.35 -6.34 -0.20
N ASP A 128 12.22 -5.53 -0.79
CA ASP A 128 13.66 -5.74 -0.90
C ASP A 128 14.46 -5.04 0.22
N GLU A 129 13.81 -4.27 1.09
CA GLU A 129 14.47 -3.62 2.21
C GLU A 129 15.07 -4.65 3.19
N PRO A 130 16.33 -4.48 3.62
CA PRO A 130 17.01 -5.47 4.47
C PRO A 130 16.23 -5.84 5.74
N ALA A 131 15.59 -4.87 6.38
CA ALA A 131 14.80 -5.10 7.59
C ALA A 131 13.56 -5.98 7.30
N ILE A 132 12.90 -5.76 6.17
CA ILE A 132 11.74 -6.54 5.73
C ILE A 132 12.17 -7.96 5.36
N VAL A 133 13.28 -8.10 4.62
CA VAL A 133 13.87 -9.40 4.27
C VAL A 133 14.24 -10.18 5.53
N ALA A 134 14.88 -9.55 6.52
CA ALA A 134 15.21 -10.17 7.81
C ALA A 134 13.97 -10.64 8.57
N ALA A 135 12.92 -9.81 8.62
CA ALA A 135 11.66 -10.17 9.26
C ALA A 135 10.97 -11.37 8.58
N LEU A 136 11.01 -11.44 7.25
CA LEU A 136 10.48 -12.57 6.50
C LEU A 136 11.30 -13.85 6.68
N ALA A 137 12.64 -13.75 6.77
CA ALA A 137 13.54 -14.88 7.01
C ALA A 137 13.21 -15.65 8.29
N THR A 138 12.70 -14.98 9.32
CA THR A 138 12.28 -15.62 10.58
C THR A 138 10.98 -16.42 10.43
N ARG A 139 10.24 -16.25 9.33
CA ARG A 139 8.92 -16.86 9.10
C ARG A 139 8.94 -17.95 8.03
N SER A 140 9.73 -17.78 6.98
CA SER A 140 9.85 -18.73 5.87
C SER A 140 11.11 -18.46 5.07
N THR A 141 11.90 -19.50 4.83
CA THR A 141 13.07 -19.44 3.95
C THR A 141 12.68 -19.26 2.48
N ASP A 142 11.55 -19.80 2.06
CA ASP A 142 11.05 -19.69 0.68
C ASP A 142 10.72 -18.24 0.31
N ALA A 143 10.38 -17.41 1.31
CA ALA A 143 10.16 -15.99 1.11
C ALA A 143 11.40 -15.25 0.56
N LEU A 144 12.59 -15.80 0.69
CA LEU A 144 13.83 -15.14 0.27
C LEU A 144 14.15 -15.31 -1.22
N ALA A 145 13.48 -16.22 -1.93
CA ALA A 145 13.81 -16.62 -3.29
C ALA A 145 13.72 -15.48 -4.33
N SER A 146 12.80 -14.53 -4.16
CA SER A 146 12.59 -13.44 -5.11
C SER A 146 11.75 -12.30 -4.51
N PRO A 147 11.71 -11.10 -5.13
CA PRO A 147 10.80 -10.03 -4.72
C PRO A 147 9.33 -10.47 -4.68
N LEU A 148 8.89 -11.27 -5.64
CA LEU A 148 7.54 -11.82 -5.66
C LEU A 148 7.29 -12.81 -4.51
N ALA A 149 8.26 -13.66 -4.18
CA ALA A 149 8.15 -14.56 -3.04
C ALA A 149 8.03 -13.78 -1.72
N ARG A 150 8.83 -12.72 -1.54
CA ARG A 150 8.74 -11.80 -0.39
C ARG A 150 7.38 -11.10 -0.32
N PHE A 151 6.91 -10.58 -1.43
CA PHE A 151 5.57 -9.97 -1.52
C PHE A 151 4.47 -10.96 -1.11
N THR A 152 4.52 -12.17 -1.65
CA THR A 152 3.55 -13.24 -1.35
C THR A 152 3.54 -13.58 0.13
N ALA A 153 4.72 -13.74 0.74
CA ALA A 153 4.86 -14.02 2.16
C ALA A 153 4.35 -12.85 3.03
N LEU A 154 4.63 -11.60 2.66
CA LEU A 154 4.08 -10.41 3.32
C LEU A 154 2.55 -10.38 3.25
N ARG A 155 1.98 -10.68 2.09
CA ARG A 155 0.52 -10.68 1.93
C ARG A 155 -0.12 -11.76 2.80
N ALA A 156 0.43 -12.98 2.78
CA ALA A 156 -0.01 -14.07 3.63
C ALA A 156 0.11 -13.72 5.14
N TRP A 157 1.23 -13.08 5.53
CA TRP A 157 1.39 -12.62 6.92
C TRP A 157 0.32 -11.59 7.30
N LYS A 158 0.08 -10.60 6.44
CA LYS A 158 -0.96 -9.57 6.71
C LYS A 158 -2.36 -10.18 6.85
N ASP A 159 -2.68 -11.24 6.12
CA ASP A 159 -4.01 -11.87 6.17
C ASP A 159 -4.30 -12.51 7.53
N VAL A 160 -3.27 -12.99 8.23
CA VAL A 160 -3.39 -13.59 9.57
C VAL A 160 -2.96 -12.64 10.69
N PHE A 161 -2.44 -11.45 10.37
CA PHE A 161 -2.01 -10.49 11.37
C PHE A 161 -3.19 -9.99 12.20
N ARG A 162 -2.99 -9.97 13.51
CA ARG A 162 -3.93 -9.37 14.47
C ARG A 162 -3.22 -8.26 15.22
N LEU A 163 -3.93 -7.18 15.46
CA LEU A 163 -3.44 -6.13 16.35
C LEU A 163 -3.16 -6.74 17.73
N PRO A 164 -2.06 -6.36 18.39
CA PRO A 164 -1.87 -6.72 19.79
C PRO A 164 -3.09 -6.30 20.60
N SER A 165 -3.53 -7.17 21.49
CA SER A 165 -4.57 -6.79 22.46
C SER A 165 -4.08 -5.60 23.28
N ALA A 166 -4.90 -4.57 23.41
CA ALA A 166 -4.60 -3.42 24.26
C ALA A 166 -4.56 -3.86 25.74
#